data_0a255b98e6d17f4a88023ded9e824d71
#
_entry.id   0a255b98e6d17f4a88023ded9e824d71
#
_cell.length_a   1.000
_cell.length_b   1.000
_cell.length_c   1.000
_cell.angle_alpha   90.00
_cell.angle_beta   90.00
_cell.angle_gamma   90.00
#
_symmetry.space_group_name_H-M   'P 1'
#
loop_
_entity.id
_entity.type
_entity.pdbx_description
1 polymer ?
#
loop_
_entity_poly.entity_id
_entity_poly.type
_entity_poly.pdbx_seq_one_letter_code
_entity_poly.pdbx_strand_id
1 'polypeptide(L)'
;MKKNGMKVMAMIGSAVMAAGMLAGCGNSGAAATTAATATTAEQTTEAKAEETTKEAATEAKSADADLSGSISMVGSTSMEKFANALSEAFMEKYPKVTVTAEFVGSGAGIEAVSNGTADIGNSSRNLKDEEKAKGVAENIVAIDGIAVVVDPANTVEDLTKDQLTSIYDGTVTNWKDVGGNDAPIVVVGREAGSGTRGAFEELLKLEDACKYSNELDSTGAVMAKVASTPGSIGYVSLDVLDDTVKALKLDGAEQPKRTSRQESTS
;
A
#
# COMPACT_ATOMS: atom_id res chain seq x y z
N MET A 1 -9.03 36.07 41.89
CA MET A 1 -8.21 35.63 43.02
C MET A 1 -7.73 34.20 42.79
N LYS A 2 -6.41 34.01 43.02
CA LYS A 2 -5.59 32.78 43.09
C LYS A 2 -5.24 32.06 41.80
N LYS A 3 -4.04 32.42 41.34
CA LYS A 3 -3.12 31.61 40.51
C LYS A 3 -2.62 30.43 41.32
N ASN A 4 -2.53 29.25 40.72
CA ASN A 4 -1.58 28.23 41.18
C ASN A 4 -0.82 27.69 39.95
N GLY A 5 0.44 28.09 39.89
CA GLY A 5 1.42 27.48 39.00
C GLY A 5 1.92 26.18 39.62
N MET A 6 2.23 25.22 38.80
CA MET A 6 2.98 24.04 39.18
C MET A 6 4.18 23.85 38.26
N LYS A 7 5.30 23.67 38.94
CA LYS A 7 6.67 23.77 38.46
C LYS A 7 7.09 22.53 37.65
N VAL A 8 7.80 22.83 36.58
CA VAL A 8 8.66 21.90 35.82
C VAL A 8 9.79 21.41 36.74
N MET A 9 10.03 20.12 36.72
CA MET A 9 11.23 19.51 37.30
C MET A 9 11.94 18.71 36.22
N ALA A 10 13.03 19.29 35.71
CA ALA A 10 14.01 18.64 34.85
C ALA A 10 14.92 17.74 35.71
N MET A 11 15.15 16.52 35.27
CA MET A 11 16.28 15.72 35.74
C MET A 11 17.21 15.41 34.56
N ILE A 12 18.39 15.96 34.68
CA ILE A 12 19.59 15.70 33.90
C ILE A 12 20.31 14.54 34.61
N GLY A 13 20.67 13.54 33.89
CA GLY A 13 21.54 12.47 34.36
C GLY A 13 22.60 12.19 33.30
N SER A 14 23.83 12.60 33.62
CA SER A 14 25.04 12.51 32.79
C SER A 14 25.76 11.17 32.91
N ALA A 15 26.40 10.78 31.83
CA ALA A 15 27.76 10.21 31.64
C ALA A 15 28.13 8.87 32.27
N VAL A 16 28.85 8.05 31.55
CA VAL A 16 30.30 7.89 31.59
C VAL A 16 30.80 6.92 30.49
N MET A 17 31.90 7.33 29.88
CA MET A 17 32.76 6.64 28.92
C MET A 17 33.39 5.37 29.46
N ALA A 18 33.72 4.43 28.54
CA ALA A 18 34.98 3.67 28.62
C ALA A 18 35.47 3.29 27.22
N ALA A 19 36.61 3.80 26.90
CA ALA A 19 37.41 3.47 25.72
C ALA A 19 38.20 2.15 25.97
N GLY A 20 38.41 1.41 24.92
CA GLY A 20 39.31 0.27 24.91
C GLY A 20 39.89 0.03 23.51
N MET A 21 41.05 0.62 23.25
CA MET A 21 41.92 0.26 22.12
C MET A 21 42.66 -1.05 22.42
N LEU A 22 42.85 -1.87 21.40
CA LEU A 22 44.12 -2.62 21.23
C LEU A 22 44.30 -2.99 19.75
N ALA A 23 45.42 -2.59 19.25
CA ALA A 23 45.97 -2.81 17.92
C ALA A 23 46.62 -4.23 17.83
N GLY A 24 46.70 -4.73 16.60
CA GLY A 24 47.48 -5.92 16.26
C GLY A 24 47.74 -6.00 14.76
N CYS A 25 48.97 -5.70 14.41
CA CYS A 25 49.55 -5.67 13.05
C CYS A 25 49.94 -7.06 12.52
N GLY A 26 50.12 -7.12 11.20
CA GLY A 26 51.08 -7.97 10.46
C GLY A 26 50.43 -9.02 9.57
N ASN A 27 50.82 -9.28 8.37
CA ASN A 27 51.81 -8.84 7.44
C ASN A 27 51.62 -9.64 6.13
N SER A 28 51.81 -8.99 5.02
CA SER A 28 52.33 -9.38 3.73
C SER A 28 52.37 -10.83 3.22
N GLY A 29 52.05 -11.01 1.96
CA GLY A 29 52.51 -12.09 1.11
C GLY A 29 51.90 -12.13 -0.27
N ALA A 30 52.68 -11.76 -1.24
CA ALA A 30 52.38 -11.50 -2.65
C ALA A 30 52.30 -12.75 -3.52
N ALA A 31 51.64 -12.57 -4.65
CA ALA A 31 51.95 -12.95 -6.05
C ALA A 31 51.82 -14.43 -6.47
N ALA A 32 51.12 -14.67 -7.49
CA ALA A 32 51.44 -14.90 -8.90
C ALA A 32 50.50 -15.92 -9.58
N THR A 33 49.86 -15.41 -10.61
CA THR A 33 49.71 -15.94 -11.98
C THR A 33 49.75 -17.47 -12.22
N THR A 34 48.72 -18.03 -12.87
CA THR A 34 48.82 -18.54 -14.26
C THR A 34 47.46 -18.94 -14.82
N ALA A 35 47.27 -18.62 -16.08
CA ALA A 35 46.17 -19.00 -16.95
C ALA A 35 46.34 -20.44 -17.44
N ALA A 36 45.20 -21.07 -17.80
CA ALA A 36 44.99 -21.82 -19.03
C ALA A 36 43.67 -22.58 -19.02
N THR A 37 42.77 -22.26 -19.94
CA THR A 37 42.29 -23.03 -21.10
C THR A 37 41.16 -24.04 -20.85
N ALA A 38 40.08 -23.64 -21.46
CA ALA A 38 38.91 -24.32 -22.03
C ALA A 38 38.92 -25.87 -22.13
N THR A 39 37.73 -26.47 -21.93
CA THR A 39 37.07 -27.28 -22.98
C THR A 39 35.72 -27.82 -22.47
N THR A 40 34.69 -27.50 -23.19
CA THR A 40 33.41 -28.16 -23.53
C THR A 40 33.07 -29.49 -22.82
N ALA A 41 31.88 -29.54 -22.20
CA ALA A 41 30.94 -30.64 -22.35
C ALA A 41 29.51 -30.17 -22.03
N GLU A 42 28.74 -29.96 -23.11
CA GLU A 42 27.27 -30.02 -23.12
C GLU A 42 26.83 -31.46 -22.85
N GLN A 43 25.74 -31.59 -22.19
CA GLN A 43 24.62 -32.52 -22.33
C GLN A 43 24.17 -33.20 -21.01
N THR A 44 22.86 -33.19 -20.92
CA THR A 44 21.98 -34.06 -20.11
C THR A 44 21.72 -33.72 -18.66
N THR A 45 20.65 -32.89 -18.43
CA THR A 45 19.70 -33.10 -17.32
C THR A 45 18.37 -32.36 -17.59
N GLU A 46 17.67 -32.76 -18.66
CA GLU A 46 16.22 -32.51 -18.82
C GLU A 46 15.50 -33.87 -18.75
N ALA A 47 15.24 -34.39 -17.57
CA ALA A 47 14.29 -35.52 -17.40
C ALA A 47 14.06 -35.88 -15.91
N LYS A 48 13.95 -34.88 -14.99
CA LYS A 48 13.56 -35.21 -13.60
C LYS A 48 12.69 -34.15 -12.90
N ALA A 49 12.15 -33.18 -13.64
CA ALA A 49 11.30 -32.15 -13.07
C ALA A 49 9.79 -32.36 -13.31
N GLU A 50 9.38 -33.29 -14.18
CA GLU A 50 7.95 -33.49 -14.47
C GLU A 50 7.26 -34.57 -13.60
N GLU A 51 8.00 -35.44 -12.95
CA GLU A 51 7.40 -36.51 -12.12
C GLU A 51 7.09 -36.07 -10.68
N THR A 52 7.81 -35.08 -10.16
CA THR A 52 7.59 -34.54 -8.80
C THR A 52 6.41 -33.56 -8.72
N THR A 53 6.03 -32.93 -9.85
CA THR A 53 4.90 -31.98 -9.91
C THR A 53 3.54 -32.67 -10.03
N LYS A 54 3.50 -33.91 -10.51
CA LYS A 54 2.23 -34.66 -10.64
C LYS A 54 1.82 -35.36 -9.34
N GLU A 55 2.78 -35.74 -8.50
CA GLU A 55 2.49 -36.38 -7.20
C GLU A 55 2.05 -35.34 -6.16
N ALA A 56 2.64 -34.14 -6.17
CA ALA A 56 2.23 -33.03 -5.28
C ALA A 56 0.84 -32.45 -5.63
N ALA A 57 0.44 -32.51 -6.93
CA ALA A 57 -0.88 -32.05 -7.37
C ALA A 57 -2.00 -33.06 -7.08
N THR A 58 -1.69 -34.31 -6.79
CA THR A 58 -2.68 -35.36 -6.50
C THR A 58 -2.92 -35.48 -4.99
N GLU A 59 -1.93 -35.19 -4.14
CA GLU A 59 -2.13 -35.14 -2.69
C GLU A 59 -2.84 -33.86 -2.23
N ALA A 60 -2.67 -32.72 -2.92
CA ALA A 60 -3.39 -31.49 -2.64
C ALA A 60 -4.92 -31.59 -2.89
N LYS A 61 -5.35 -32.54 -3.72
CA LYS A 61 -6.78 -32.69 -4.09
C LYS A 61 -7.61 -33.47 -3.09
N SER A 62 -7.02 -34.22 -2.17
CA SER A 62 -7.72 -35.01 -1.16
C SER A 62 -7.75 -34.38 0.25
N ALA A 63 -6.87 -33.43 0.54
CA ALA A 63 -6.85 -32.68 1.82
C ALA A 63 -7.81 -31.48 1.86
N ASP A 64 -8.34 -31.06 0.70
CA ASP A 64 -9.06 -29.80 0.50
C ASP A 64 -10.53 -29.84 0.98
N ALA A 65 -11.10 -31.02 1.20
CA ALA A 65 -12.54 -31.16 1.49
C ALA A 65 -12.92 -30.98 2.99
N ASP A 66 -11.95 -30.92 3.90
CA ASP A 66 -12.22 -30.92 5.36
C ASP A 66 -11.51 -29.79 6.14
N LEU A 67 -11.14 -28.70 5.44
CA LEU A 67 -10.56 -27.52 6.08
C LEU A 67 -11.58 -26.90 7.04
N SER A 68 -11.15 -26.62 8.27
CA SER A 68 -11.95 -25.98 9.31
C SER A 68 -11.09 -25.06 10.17
N GLY A 69 -11.69 -24.02 10.73
CA GLY A 69 -11.01 -23.05 11.60
C GLY A 69 -11.44 -21.62 11.33
N SER A 70 -10.64 -20.68 11.76
CA SER A 70 -10.88 -19.25 11.56
C SER A 70 -9.65 -18.58 10.93
N ILE A 71 -9.91 -17.60 10.08
CA ILE A 71 -8.90 -16.70 9.49
C ILE A 71 -9.31 -15.28 9.87
N SER A 72 -8.36 -14.53 10.41
CA SER A 72 -8.53 -13.11 10.72
C SER A 72 -7.75 -12.25 9.71
N MET A 73 -8.44 -11.26 9.16
CA MET A 73 -7.89 -10.29 8.21
C MET A 73 -7.97 -8.88 8.79
N VAL A 74 -6.89 -8.10 8.69
CA VAL A 74 -6.89 -6.68 9.08
C VAL A 74 -6.19 -5.88 7.98
N GLY A 75 -6.65 -4.67 7.66
CA GLY A 75 -5.86 -3.81 6.78
C GLY A 75 -6.59 -2.78 5.96
N SER A 76 -6.19 -2.65 4.70
CA SER A 76 -6.54 -1.56 3.80
C SER A 76 -8.03 -1.45 3.50
N THR A 77 -8.58 -0.25 3.68
CA THR A 77 -9.97 0.08 3.32
C THR A 77 -10.20 0.10 1.79
N SER A 78 -9.18 0.29 0.98
CA SER A 78 -9.30 0.19 -0.48
C SER A 78 -9.39 -1.24 -0.99
N MET A 79 -9.02 -2.22 -0.16
CA MET A 79 -9.14 -3.65 -0.48
C MET A 79 -10.45 -4.28 0.03
N GLU A 80 -11.31 -3.52 0.69
CA GLU A 80 -12.51 -4.02 1.36
C GLU A 80 -13.41 -4.85 0.44
N LYS A 81 -13.74 -4.33 -0.75
CA LYS A 81 -14.59 -5.05 -1.73
C LYS A 81 -13.94 -6.35 -2.18
N PHE A 82 -12.65 -6.29 -2.52
CA PHE A 82 -11.89 -7.45 -2.98
C PHE A 82 -11.77 -8.51 -1.89
N ALA A 83 -11.38 -8.10 -0.67
CA ALA A 83 -11.18 -9.02 0.45
C ALA A 83 -12.48 -9.67 0.89
N ASN A 84 -13.59 -8.93 0.93
CA ASN A 84 -14.92 -9.49 1.27
C ASN A 84 -15.36 -10.50 0.22
N ALA A 85 -15.26 -10.18 -1.08
CA ALA A 85 -15.63 -11.12 -2.15
C ALA A 85 -14.79 -12.40 -2.12
N LEU A 86 -13.48 -12.28 -1.85
CA LEU A 86 -12.60 -13.44 -1.70
C LEU A 86 -12.95 -14.28 -0.47
N SER A 87 -13.24 -13.63 0.65
CA SER A 87 -13.64 -14.28 1.91
C SER A 87 -14.95 -15.06 1.75
N GLU A 88 -15.95 -14.45 1.09
CA GLU A 88 -17.24 -15.09 0.80
C GLU A 88 -17.06 -16.33 -0.08
N ALA A 89 -16.31 -16.20 -1.20
CA ALA A 89 -16.02 -17.32 -2.09
C ALA A 89 -15.23 -18.44 -1.39
N PHE A 90 -14.32 -18.06 -0.47
CA PHE A 90 -13.56 -19.04 0.29
C PHE A 90 -14.43 -19.80 1.30
N MET A 91 -15.30 -19.11 2.04
CA MET A 91 -16.25 -19.72 2.97
C MET A 91 -17.33 -20.56 2.27
N GLU A 92 -17.75 -20.16 1.05
CA GLU A 92 -18.63 -20.99 0.22
C GLU A 92 -17.95 -22.32 -0.17
N LYS A 93 -16.68 -22.26 -0.55
CA LYS A 93 -15.90 -23.45 -0.90
C LYS A 93 -15.58 -24.33 0.33
N TYR A 94 -15.34 -23.69 1.50
CA TYR A 94 -14.95 -24.34 2.75
C TYR A 94 -15.90 -23.95 3.90
N PRO A 95 -17.07 -24.55 3.98
CA PRO A 95 -18.14 -24.12 4.91
C PRO A 95 -17.81 -24.26 6.41
N LYS A 96 -16.74 -24.98 6.75
CA LYS A 96 -16.25 -25.12 8.14
C LYS A 96 -15.19 -24.06 8.50
N VAL A 97 -14.84 -23.18 7.57
CA VAL A 97 -13.91 -22.05 7.81
C VAL A 97 -14.71 -20.78 8.00
N THR A 98 -14.32 -19.99 8.99
CA THR A 98 -14.85 -18.63 9.20
C THR A 98 -13.76 -17.63 8.88
N VAL A 99 -14.04 -16.64 8.02
CA VAL A 99 -13.14 -15.52 7.75
C VAL A 99 -13.74 -14.25 8.32
N THR A 100 -12.97 -13.52 9.11
CA THR A 100 -13.32 -12.19 9.63
C THR A 100 -12.37 -11.15 9.07
N ALA A 101 -12.87 -9.96 8.73
CA ALA A 101 -12.06 -8.89 8.16
C ALA A 101 -12.36 -7.54 8.83
N GLU A 102 -11.31 -6.77 9.13
CA GLU A 102 -11.38 -5.39 9.60
C GLU A 102 -10.59 -4.48 8.66
N PHE A 103 -11.18 -3.34 8.30
CA PHE A 103 -10.59 -2.40 7.35
C PHE A 103 -10.27 -1.07 8.02
N VAL A 104 -9.03 -0.96 8.53
CA VAL A 104 -8.52 0.14 9.37
C VAL A 104 -7.20 0.74 8.88
N GLY A 105 -6.84 0.44 7.63
CA GLY A 105 -5.61 0.93 6.98
C GLY A 105 -4.49 -0.12 6.86
N SER A 106 -3.65 0.03 5.83
CA SER A 106 -2.58 -0.92 5.51
C SER A 106 -1.54 -1.04 6.63
N GLY A 107 -1.18 0.07 7.28
CA GLY A 107 -0.22 0.07 8.38
C GLY A 107 -0.67 -0.79 9.55
N ALA A 108 -1.96 -0.68 9.94
CA ALA A 108 -2.54 -1.50 10.99
C ALA A 108 -2.57 -2.99 10.62
N GLY A 109 -2.87 -3.32 9.35
CA GLY A 109 -2.83 -4.70 8.86
C GLY A 109 -1.43 -5.30 8.93
N ILE A 110 -0.42 -4.57 8.48
CA ILE A 110 0.97 -5.01 8.53
C ILE A 110 1.44 -5.18 9.98
N GLU A 111 1.06 -4.27 10.87
CA GLU A 111 1.38 -4.37 12.29
C GLU A 111 0.70 -5.59 12.94
N ALA A 112 -0.58 -5.81 12.66
CA ALA A 112 -1.33 -6.95 13.19
C ALA A 112 -0.71 -8.30 12.81
N VAL A 113 -0.29 -8.48 11.55
CA VAL A 113 0.41 -9.69 11.11
C VAL A 113 1.80 -9.78 11.73
N SER A 114 2.55 -8.68 11.81
CA SER A 114 3.89 -8.66 12.41
C SER A 114 3.86 -9.08 13.89
N ASN A 115 2.79 -8.75 14.60
CA ASN A 115 2.58 -9.08 16.02
C ASN A 115 1.83 -10.40 16.23
N GLY A 116 1.41 -11.10 15.16
CA GLY A 116 0.66 -12.35 15.24
C GLY A 116 -0.77 -12.19 15.77
N THR A 117 -1.36 -10.99 15.70
CA THR A 117 -2.75 -10.71 16.10
C THR A 117 -3.75 -10.87 14.96
N ALA A 118 -3.27 -10.97 13.72
CA ALA A 118 -4.05 -11.36 12.55
C ALA A 118 -3.26 -12.35 11.69
N ASP A 119 -3.99 -13.17 10.94
CA ASP A 119 -3.40 -14.17 10.03
C ASP A 119 -3.00 -13.53 8.70
N ILE A 120 -3.80 -12.56 8.22
CA ILE A 120 -3.60 -11.87 6.95
C ILE A 120 -3.66 -10.35 7.16
N GLY A 121 -2.62 -9.66 6.65
CA GLY A 121 -2.58 -8.20 6.56
C GLY A 121 -2.87 -7.72 5.14
N ASN A 122 -3.99 -7.01 4.92
CA ASN A 122 -4.31 -6.43 3.63
C ASN A 122 -3.59 -5.10 3.45
N SER A 123 -2.82 -4.94 2.38
CA SER A 123 -2.09 -3.70 2.09
C SER A 123 -2.29 -3.25 0.65
N SER A 124 -2.55 -1.96 0.45
CA SER A 124 -2.60 -1.29 -0.86
C SER A 124 -1.31 -0.55 -1.21
N ARG A 125 -0.21 -0.94 -0.64
CA ARG A 125 1.17 -0.56 -0.99
C ARG A 125 2.12 -1.73 -0.75
N ASN A 126 3.30 -1.65 -1.33
CA ASN A 126 4.37 -2.59 -1.01
C ASN A 126 4.80 -2.47 0.46
N LEU A 127 5.37 -3.54 1.01
CA LEU A 127 6.00 -3.50 2.32
C LEU A 127 7.28 -2.65 2.27
N LYS A 128 7.47 -1.83 3.29
CA LYS A 128 8.75 -1.13 3.52
C LYS A 128 9.81 -2.13 3.96
N ASP A 129 11.09 -1.79 3.77
CA ASP A 129 12.19 -2.69 4.15
C ASP A 129 12.20 -3.04 5.64
N GLU A 130 11.83 -2.08 6.50
CA GLU A 130 11.67 -2.27 7.94
C GLU A 130 10.52 -3.23 8.31
N GLU A 131 9.47 -3.29 7.47
CA GLU A 131 8.35 -4.20 7.64
C GLU A 131 8.72 -5.61 7.18
N LYS A 132 9.43 -5.73 6.05
CA LYS A 132 9.99 -7.01 5.57
C LYS A 132 10.98 -7.62 6.57
N ALA A 133 11.77 -6.77 7.23
CA ALA A 133 12.71 -7.21 8.27
C ALA A 133 12.04 -7.85 9.50
N LYS A 134 10.73 -7.61 9.71
CA LYS A 134 9.94 -8.28 10.76
C LYS A 134 9.49 -9.70 10.38
N GLY A 135 9.86 -10.19 9.21
CA GLY A 135 9.53 -11.54 8.75
C GLY A 135 8.13 -11.70 8.17
N VAL A 136 7.46 -10.60 7.83
CA VAL A 136 6.16 -10.62 7.15
C VAL A 136 6.37 -11.05 5.69
N ALA A 137 5.61 -12.04 5.24
CA ALA A 137 5.61 -12.47 3.84
C ALA A 137 4.73 -11.55 2.98
N GLU A 138 5.27 -11.07 1.85
CA GLU A 138 4.53 -10.26 0.89
C GLU A 138 4.00 -11.13 -0.24
N ASN A 139 2.67 -11.11 -0.46
CA ASN A 139 2.01 -11.82 -1.54
C ASN A 139 1.22 -10.80 -2.38
N ILE A 140 1.66 -10.54 -3.60
CA ILE A 140 0.97 -9.64 -4.53
C ILE A 140 -0.22 -10.39 -5.13
N VAL A 141 -1.44 -9.94 -4.83
CA VAL A 141 -2.69 -10.57 -5.27
C VAL A 141 -3.35 -9.85 -6.45
N ALA A 142 -3.08 -8.55 -6.62
CA ALA A 142 -3.58 -7.74 -7.72
C ALA A 142 -2.70 -6.50 -7.92
N ILE A 143 -2.83 -5.87 -9.08
CA ILE A 143 -2.30 -4.54 -9.37
C ILE A 143 -3.51 -3.61 -9.45
N ASP A 144 -3.49 -2.56 -8.63
CA ASP A 144 -4.54 -1.54 -8.59
C ASP A 144 -3.99 -0.19 -9.08
N GLY A 145 -4.89 0.68 -9.52
CA GLY A 145 -4.58 2.06 -9.87
C GLY A 145 -5.18 3.04 -8.87
N ILE A 146 -4.60 4.25 -8.83
CA ILE A 146 -5.12 5.35 -8.01
C ILE A 146 -5.75 6.39 -8.94
N ALA A 147 -7.04 6.67 -8.72
CA ALA A 147 -7.76 7.73 -9.41
C ALA A 147 -7.65 9.03 -8.62
N VAL A 148 -7.36 10.12 -9.32
CA VAL A 148 -7.54 11.48 -8.81
C VAL A 148 -8.98 11.89 -9.05
N VAL A 149 -9.65 12.32 -7.98
CA VAL A 149 -11.08 12.65 -8.01
C VAL A 149 -11.33 14.06 -7.52
N VAL A 150 -12.33 14.71 -8.12
CA VAL A 150 -12.79 16.04 -7.73
C VAL A 150 -14.29 16.06 -7.52
N ASP A 151 -14.81 17.14 -6.90
CA ASP A 151 -16.25 17.34 -6.80
C ASP A 151 -16.91 17.34 -8.19
N PRO A 152 -18.16 16.85 -8.31
CA PRO A 152 -18.81 16.69 -9.63
C PRO A 152 -19.01 18.00 -10.41
N ALA A 153 -19.02 19.16 -9.74
CA ALA A 153 -19.18 20.47 -10.36
C ALA A 153 -17.86 21.10 -10.81
N ASN A 154 -16.72 20.48 -10.53
CA ASN A 154 -15.42 20.96 -10.94
C ASN A 154 -15.31 20.97 -12.49
N THR A 155 -14.80 22.06 -13.05
CA THR A 155 -14.70 22.24 -14.51
C THR A 155 -13.41 21.70 -15.12
N VAL A 156 -12.41 21.38 -14.30
CA VAL A 156 -11.15 20.78 -14.75
C VAL A 156 -11.40 19.34 -15.19
N GLU A 157 -10.85 18.96 -16.35
CA GLU A 157 -10.98 17.61 -16.92
C GLU A 157 -9.66 16.83 -16.86
N ASP A 158 -8.53 17.55 -16.87
CA ASP A 158 -7.20 16.97 -16.98
C ASP A 158 -6.21 17.79 -16.15
N LEU A 159 -5.28 17.14 -15.50
CA LEU A 159 -4.14 17.75 -14.84
C LEU A 159 -2.87 17.07 -15.32
N THR A 160 -1.81 17.85 -15.48
CA THR A 160 -0.48 17.24 -15.60
C THR A 160 -0.02 16.73 -14.23
N LYS A 161 0.90 15.77 -14.23
CA LYS A 161 1.51 15.29 -12.98
C LYS A 161 2.17 16.43 -12.18
N ASP A 162 2.80 17.39 -12.85
CA ASP A 162 3.42 18.55 -12.20
C ASP A 162 2.38 19.47 -11.55
N GLN A 163 1.23 19.71 -12.21
CA GLN A 163 0.13 20.46 -11.61
C GLN A 163 -0.45 19.74 -10.39
N LEU A 164 -0.64 18.43 -10.50
CA LEU A 164 -1.10 17.61 -9.37
C LEU A 164 -0.13 17.68 -8.19
N THR A 165 1.18 17.55 -8.47
CA THR A 165 2.23 17.68 -7.46
C THR A 165 2.18 19.06 -6.78
N SER A 166 2.04 20.15 -7.57
CA SER A 166 1.96 21.52 -7.06
C SER A 166 0.69 21.80 -6.23
N ILE A 167 -0.39 21.09 -6.50
CA ILE A 167 -1.61 21.15 -5.64
C ILE A 167 -1.34 20.48 -4.29
N TYR A 168 -0.75 19.28 -4.32
CA TYR A 168 -0.55 18.52 -3.09
C TYR A 168 0.63 19.02 -2.23
N ASP A 169 1.63 19.68 -2.80
CA ASP A 169 2.69 20.36 -2.02
C ASP A 169 2.24 21.73 -1.49
N GLY A 170 1.06 22.23 -1.92
CA GLY A 170 0.48 23.48 -1.48
C GLY A 170 0.98 24.73 -2.22
N THR A 171 1.74 24.56 -3.31
CA THR A 171 2.20 25.67 -4.17
C THR A 171 1.03 26.26 -4.97
N VAL A 172 0.13 25.42 -5.47
CA VAL A 172 -1.11 25.79 -6.14
C VAL A 172 -2.29 25.59 -5.20
N THR A 173 -3.02 26.66 -4.90
CA THR A 173 -4.14 26.66 -3.95
C THR A 173 -5.45 27.13 -4.54
N ASN A 174 -5.47 27.49 -5.83
CA ASN A 174 -6.64 27.96 -6.53
C ASN A 174 -6.81 27.24 -7.88
N TRP A 175 -8.01 26.80 -8.19
CA TRP A 175 -8.31 26.05 -9.41
C TRP A 175 -8.02 26.85 -10.69
N LYS A 176 -8.11 28.20 -10.67
CA LYS A 176 -7.79 29.03 -11.84
C LYS A 176 -6.36 28.87 -12.32
N ASP A 177 -5.44 28.55 -11.41
CA ASP A 177 -4.02 28.42 -11.73
C ASP A 177 -3.73 27.15 -12.55
N VAL A 178 -4.71 26.24 -12.62
CA VAL A 178 -4.68 24.99 -13.40
C VAL A 178 -5.81 24.88 -14.42
N GLY A 179 -6.41 26.04 -14.81
CA GLY A 179 -7.42 26.12 -15.87
C GLY A 179 -8.87 25.91 -15.42
N GLY A 180 -9.14 25.89 -14.13
CA GLY A 180 -10.47 25.83 -13.56
C GLY A 180 -11.05 27.18 -13.19
N ASN A 181 -12.14 27.18 -12.43
CA ASN A 181 -12.80 28.37 -11.93
C ASN A 181 -11.95 29.09 -10.86
N ASP A 182 -12.17 30.37 -10.62
CA ASP A 182 -11.56 31.10 -9.50
C ASP A 182 -12.20 30.66 -8.18
N ALA A 183 -11.66 29.59 -7.62
CA ALA A 183 -12.11 28.96 -6.39
C ALA A 183 -10.93 28.29 -5.67
N PRO A 184 -10.94 28.29 -4.32
CA PRO A 184 -9.89 27.63 -3.55
C PRO A 184 -9.92 26.10 -3.75
N ILE A 185 -8.76 25.47 -3.70
CA ILE A 185 -8.61 24.02 -3.71
C ILE A 185 -8.69 23.49 -2.28
N VAL A 186 -9.55 22.50 -2.04
CA VAL A 186 -9.64 21.77 -0.76
C VAL A 186 -9.02 20.39 -0.95
N VAL A 187 -7.80 20.20 -0.47
CA VAL A 187 -7.05 18.95 -0.64
C VAL A 187 -7.50 17.95 0.41
N VAL A 188 -8.07 16.83 -0.05
CA VAL A 188 -8.56 15.74 0.79
C VAL A 188 -7.64 14.54 0.64
N GLY A 189 -7.15 14.02 1.74
CA GLY A 189 -6.29 12.85 1.77
C GLY A 189 -6.71 11.83 2.82
N ARG A 190 -5.82 10.87 3.01
CA ARG A 190 -5.96 9.79 3.96
C ARG A 190 -5.03 9.99 5.15
N GLU A 191 -5.33 9.32 6.25
CA GLU A 191 -4.47 9.21 7.43
C GLU A 191 -3.10 8.58 7.09
N ALA A 192 -2.10 8.81 7.94
CA ALA A 192 -0.72 8.35 7.72
C ALA A 192 -0.57 6.81 7.59
N GLY A 193 -1.49 6.03 8.20
CA GLY A 193 -1.52 4.57 8.11
C GLY A 193 -2.06 4.01 6.80
N SER A 194 -2.59 4.86 5.92
CA SER A 194 -3.17 4.45 4.64
C SER A 194 -2.11 4.00 3.64
N GLY A 195 -2.27 2.80 3.10
CA GLY A 195 -1.43 2.32 2.00
C GLY A 195 -1.68 3.08 0.70
N THR A 196 -2.94 3.48 0.42
CA THR A 196 -3.27 4.30 -0.75
C THR A 196 -2.59 5.66 -0.68
N ARG A 197 -2.53 6.29 0.52
CA ARG A 197 -1.75 7.52 0.72
C ARG A 197 -0.27 7.29 0.44
N GLY A 198 0.33 6.26 1.04
CA GLY A 198 1.75 5.97 0.83
C GLY A 198 2.08 5.75 -0.64
N ALA A 199 1.28 4.96 -1.37
CA ALA A 199 1.48 4.73 -2.80
C ALA A 199 1.27 6.02 -3.63
N PHE A 200 0.29 6.86 -3.29
CA PHE A 200 0.03 8.12 -3.97
C PHE A 200 1.19 9.13 -3.77
N GLU A 201 1.63 9.31 -2.54
CA GLU A 201 2.73 10.20 -2.21
C GLU A 201 4.05 9.74 -2.85
N GLU A 202 4.34 8.43 -2.89
CA GLU A 202 5.48 7.85 -3.59
C GLU A 202 5.44 8.14 -5.09
N LEU A 203 4.28 7.99 -5.75
CA LEU A 203 4.10 8.30 -7.17
C LEU A 203 4.37 9.77 -7.49
N LEU A 204 4.02 10.69 -6.59
CA LEU A 204 4.27 12.13 -6.71
C LEU A 204 5.64 12.55 -6.19
N LYS A 205 6.37 11.67 -5.49
CA LYS A 205 7.61 11.97 -4.75
C LYS A 205 7.41 13.04 -3.69
N LEU A 206 6.30 12.94 -2.97
CA LEU A 206 5.86 13.87 -1.92
C LEU A 206 5.66 13.13 -0.58
N GLU A 207 6.43 12.08 -0.30
CA GLU A 207 6.33 11.32 0.94
C GLU A 207 6.42 12.27 2.15
N ASP A 208 5.38 12.26 2.97
CA ASP A 208 5.20 13.11 4.15
C ASP A 208 5.24 14.65 3.88
N ALA A 209 5.21 15.08 2.61
CA ALA A 209 5.27 16.48 2.22
C ALA A 209 3.92 17.06 1.78
N CYS A 210 2.93 16.24 1.51
CA CYS A 210 1.59 16.68 1.08
C CYS A 210 0.91 17.59 2.10
N LYS A 211 0.19 18.61 1.60
CA LYS A 211 -0.55 19.60 2.41
C LYS A 211 -2.05 19.32 2.33
N TYR A 212 -2.53 18.44 3.18
CA TYR A 212 -3.94 18.10 3.26
C TYR A 212 -4.75 19.14 4.05
N SER A 213 -5.91 19.52 3.52
CA SER A 213 -6.93 20.29 4.25
C SER A 213 -7.73 19.37 5.18
N ASN A 214 -7.93 18.13 4.78
CA ASN A 214 -8.61 17.09 5.55
C ASN A 214 -7.88 15.76 5.37
N GLU A 215 -7.68 15.04 6.48
CA GLU A 215 -7.21 13.65 6.47
C GLU A 215 -8.30 12.74 7.01
N LEU A 216 -8.62 11.68 6.27
CA LEU A 216 -9.76 10.80 6.54
C LEU A 216 -9.30 9.35 6.71
N ASP A 217 -10.04 8.58 7.50
CA ASP A 217 -9.68 7.23 7.94
C ASP A 217 -10.02 6.12 6.95
N SER A 218 -10.81 6.42 5.90
CA SER A 218 -11.22 5.41 4.92
C SER A 218 -11.33 5.97 3.50
N THR A 219 -11.22 5.09 2.52
CA THR A 219 -11.39 5.43 1.10
C THR A 219 -12.80 5.93 0.81
N GLY A 220 -13.81 5.31 1.43
CA GLY A 220 -15.20 5.75 1.31
C GLY A 220 -15.43 7.15 1.90
N ALA A 221 -14.76 7.47 3.01
CA ALA A 221 -14.86 8.81 3.59
C ALA A 221 -14.25 9.88 2.69
N VAL A 222 -13.12 9.58 1.99
CA VAL A 222 -12.55 10.49 0.98
C VAL A 222 -13.55 10.74 -0.14
N MET A 223 -14.16 9.69 -0.71
CA MET A 223 -15.17 9.85 -1.75
C MET A 223 -16.34 10.71 -1.30
N ALA A 224 -16.93 10.40 -0.14
CA ALA A 224 -18.05 11.14 0.41
C ALA A 224 -17.70 12.64 0.67
N LYS A 225 -16.48 12.89 1.16
CA LYS A 225 -15.99 14.26 1.39
C LYS A 225 -15.81 15.01 0.08
N VAL A 226 -15.20 14.41 -0.92
CA VAL A 226 -14.99 15.01 -2.24
C VAL A 226 -16.34 15.27 -2.92
N ALA A 227 -17.26 14.31 -2.92
CA ALA A 227 -18.60 14.46 -3.51
C ALA A 227 -19.41 15.63 -2.91
N SER A 228 -19.19 15.94 -1.63
CA SER A 228 -19.99 16.94 -0.89
C SER A 228 -19.29 18.28 -0.67
N THR A 229 -18.03 18.44 -1.10
CA THR A 229 -17.25 19.66 -0.83
C THR A 229 -16.85 20.33 -2.13
N PRO A 230 -17.47 21.48 -2.50
CA PRO A 230 -17.08 22.23 -3.68
C PRO A 230 -15.60 22.62 -3.67
N GLY A 231 -14.94 22.48 -4.82
CA GLY A 231 -13.52 22.80 -4.99
C GLY A 231 -12.58 21.74 -4.40
N SER A 232 -13.08 20.59 -3.96
CA SER A 232 -12.24 19.54 -3.41
C SER A 232 -11.54 18.69 -4.48
N ILE A 233 -10.38 18.16 -4.10
CA ILE A 233 -9.62 17.16 -4.82
C ILE A 233 -9.21 16.08 -3.83
N GLY A 234 -9.23 14.82 -4.25
CA GLY A 234 -8.79 13.67 -3.47
C GLY A 234 -8.25 12.56 -4.37
N TYR A 235 -7.91 11.44 -3.77
CA TYR A 235 -7.47 10.24 -4.48
C TYR A 235 -8.09 9.00 -3.86
N VAL A 236 -8.41 8.02 -4.70
CA VAL A 236 -9.02 6.76 -4.29
C VAL A 236 -8.49 5.61 -5.15
N SER A 237 -8.60 4.38 -4.67
CA SER A 237 -8.39 3.18 -5.48
C SER A 237 -9.42 3.11 -6.60
N LEU A 238 -9.02 2.64 -7.79
CA LEU A 238 -9.94 2.43 -8.91
C LEU A 238 -11.03 1.39 -8.59
N ASP A 239 -10.76 0.45 -7.69
CA ASP A 239 -11.76 -0.57 -7.30
C ASP A 239 -12.99 0.03 -6.59
N VAL A 240 -12.83 1.16 -5.91
CA VAL A 240 -13.93 1.82 -5.18
C VAL A 240 -14.54 3.00 -5.93
N LEU A 241 -13.93 3.43 -7.04
CA LEU A 241 -14.41 4.58 -7.82
C LEU A 241 -15.84 4.34 -8.33
N ASP A 242 -16.69 5.34 -8.15
CA ASP A 242 -18.06 5.38 -8.67
C ASP A 242 -18.44 6.78 -9.18
N ASP A 243 -19.68 6.93 -9.66
CA ASP A 243 -20.18 8.15 -10.28
C ASP A 243 -20.53 9.29 -9.28
N THR A 244 -20.29 9.12 -7.99
CA THR A 244 -20.52 10.16 -6.98
C THR A 244 -19.46 11.26 -7.02
N VAL A 245 -18.31 11.00 -7.60
CA VAL A 245 -17.20 11.92 -7.81
C VAL A 245 -16.78 11.95 -9.28
N LYS A 246 -16.11 13.00 -9.69
CA LYS A 246 -15.56 13.13 -11.04
C LYS A 246 -14.08 12.70 -11.04
N ALA A 247 -13.74 11.70 -11.81
CA ALA A 247 -12.34 11.32 -12.02
C ALA A 247 -11.67 12.22 -13.05
N LEU A 248 -10.46 12.72 -12.75
CA LEU A 248 -9.64 13.51 -13.67
C LEU A 248 -8.78 12.61 -14.54
N LYS A 249 -8.49 13.09 -15.75
CA LYS A 249 -7.37 12.58 -16.56
C LYS A 249 -6.06 13.06 -15.97
N LEU A 250 -5.00 12.31 -16.21
CA LEU A 250 -3.63 12.72 -15.88
C LEU A 250 -2.77 12.64 -17.15
N ASP A 251 -2.15 13.75 -17.53
CA ASP A 251 -1.34 13.89 -18.75
C ASP A 251 -2.10 13.39 -20.01
N GLY A 252 -3.41 13.64 -20.09
CA GLY A 252 -4.29 13.19 -21.15
C GLY A 252 -4.71 11.73 -21.08
N ALA A 253 -4.19 10.95 -20.12
CA ALA A 253 -4.59 9.57 -19.93
C ALA A 253 -5.94 9.46 -19.21
N GLU A 254 -6.90 8.77 -19.84
CA GLU A 254 -8.18 8.47 -19.19
C GLU A 254 -7.98 7.41 -18.10
N GLN A 255 -8.72 7.59 -16.99
CA GLN A 255 -8.83 6.52 -16.00
C GLN A 255 -9.50 5.30 -16.66
N PRO A 256 -8.98 4.09 -16.44
CA PRO A 256 -9.64 2.90 -16.98
C PRO A 256 -11.05 2.79 -16.38
N LYS A 257 -12.05 2.83 -17.26
CA LYS A 257 -13.44 2.61 -16.83
C LYS A 257 -13.55 1.18 -16.33
N ARG A 258 -14.12 0.99 -15.16
CA ARG A 258 -14.48 -0.33 -14.64
C ARG A 258 -15.39 -1.00 -15.67
N THR A 259 -14.88 -1.99 -16.37
CA THR A 259 -15.72 -2.84 -17.22
C THR A 259 -16.54 -3.70 -16.27
N SER A 260 -17.81 -3.38 -16.10
CA SER A 260 -18.75 -4.27 -15.42
C SER A 260 -18.69 -5.62 -16.17
N ARG A 261 -18.15 -6.63 -15.51
CA ARG A 261 -18.21 -8.00 -16.02
C ARG A 261 -19.69 -8.32 -16.14
N GLN A 262 -20.20 -8.37 -17.35
CA GLN A 262 -21.54 -8.91 -17.61
C GLN A 262 -21.54 -10.33 -17.05
N GLU A 263 -22.37 -10.56 -16.05
CA GLU A 263 -22.74 -11.90 -15.65
C GLU A 263 -23.32 -12.59 -16.88
N SER A 264 -22.54 -13.47 -17.50
CA SER A 264 -23.08 -14.43 -18.45
C SER A 264 -23.82 -15.49 -17.64
N THR A 265 -25.09 -15.26 -17.38
CA THR A 265 -26.05 -16.30 -17.07
C THR A 265 -26.15 -17.20 -18.29
N SER A 266 -25.67 -18.41 -18.18
CA SER A 266 -26.02 -19.55 -19.02
C SER A 266 -26.16 -20.77 -18.15
#